data_4ff5d0a2ee7c264fcee6b5cfb42d4172
#
_entry.id   4ff5d0a2ee7c264fcee6b5cfb42d4172
#
_cell.length_a   1.000
_cell.length_b   1.000
_cell.length_c   1.000
_cell.angle_alpha   90.00
_cell.angle_beta   90.00
_cell.angle_gamma   90.00
#
_symmetry.space_group_name_H-M   'P 1'
#
loop_
_entity.id
_entity.type
_entity.pdbx_description
1 polymer ?
#
loop_
_entity_poly.entity_id
_entity_poly.type
_entity_poly.pdbx_seq_one_letter_code
_entity_poly.pdbx_strand_id
1 'polypeptide(L)'
;YRYYDSANLDVVFPFGYGLSYTTFEYSDIKLSADKIKDTDTVTVSFKIKNTGDVDGAEIAQVYVADKESTIYRPVKELRAFKKVFLKAGEEKEVSLELSKRAFAFYNVNINDWFVETGDFEIIVAASSRDPKLTAEINVESTVDAQVPDYRQTAPNYYNNVANITRDDFAAVYGELPNPEIDTNKKIDLYCCLNDARHTKWGGK
;
A
#
# COMPACT_ATOMS: atom_id res chain seq x y z
N TYR A 1 7.29 -2.45 -2.05
CA TYR A 1 6.33 -2.61 -3.14
C TYR A 1 5.68 -1.28 -3.52
N ARG A 2 5.39 -0.41 -2.56
CA ARG A 2 4.77 0.91 -2.83
C ARG A 2 5.59 1.73 -3.82
N TYR A 3 6.91 1.77 -3.64
CA TYR A 3 7.82 2.46 -4.56
C TYR A 3 8.07 1.65 -5.83
N TYR A 4 8.48 0.40 -5.72
CA TYR A 4 8.86 -0.43 -6.87
C TYR A 4 7.71 -0.66 -7.85
N ASP A 5 6.49 -0.84 -7.35
CA ASP A 5 5.31 -0.99 -8.21
C ASP A 5 4.90 0.36 -8.85
N SER A 6 4.95 1.47 -8.10
CA SER A 6 4.66 2.81 -8.65
C SER A 6 5.71 3.28 -9.66
N ALA A 7 6.97 2.93 -9.45
CA ALA A 7 8.07 3.25 -10.35
C ALA A 7 8.22 2.23 -11.51
N ASN A 8 7.39 1.18 -11.53
CA ASN A 8 7.45 0.07 -12.49
C ASN A 8 8.85 -0.54 -12.61
N LEU A 9 9.51 -0.73 -11.49
CA LEU A 9 10.86 -1.32 -11.43
C LEU A 9 10.79 -2.82 -11.16
N ASP A 10 11.65 -3.58 -11.84
CA ASP A 10 11.77 -5.01 -11.61
C ASP A 10 12.27 -5.33 -10.20
N VAL A 11 11.78 -6.40 -9.64
CA VAL A 11 12.20 -6.95 -8.34
C VAL A 11 12.47 -8.44 -8.45
N VAL A 12 13.39 -8.96 -7.66
CA VAL A 12 13.70 -10.40 -7.65
C VAL A 12 12.49 -11.19 -7.15
N PHE A 13 11.83 -10.70 -6.09
CA PHE A 13 10.59 -11.25 -5.56
C PHE A 13 9.63 -10.12 -5.20
N PRO A 14 8.37 -10.14 -5.66
CA PRO A 14 7.38 -9.16 -5.26
C PRO A 14 7.03 -9.30 -3.78
N PHE A 15 6.55 -8.20 -3.18
CA PHE A 15 6.09 -8.23 -1.79
C PHE A 15 4.95 -9.24 -1.60
N GLY A 16 5.05 -10.05 -0.56
CA GLY A 16 4.07 -11.11 -0.27
C GLY A 16 4.25 -12.38 -1.11
N TYR A 17 5.27 -12.44 -1.98
CA TYR A 17 5.58 -13.65 -2.73
C TYR A 17 5.97 -14.80 -1.80
N GLY A 18 5.50 -16.00 -2.12
CA GLY A 18 5.84 -17.22 -1.45
C GLY A 18 5.62 -18.43 -2.35
N LEU A 19 6.21 -19.55 -1.98
CA LEU A 19 6.02 -20.83 -2.64
C LEU A 19 5.16 -21.74 -1.77
N SER A 20 4.40 -22.62 -2.41
CA SER A 20 3.65 -23.68 -1.77
C SER A 20 3.93 -25.01 -2.46
N TYR A 21 3.71 -26.10 -1.76
CA TYR A 21 3.73 -27.46 -2.35
C TYR A 21 2.40 -27.82 -3.03
N THR A 22 1.44 -26.89 -3.02
CA THR A 22 0.14 -27.04 -3.69
C THR A 22 -0.20 -25.77 -4.44
N THR A 23 -1.32 -25.77 -5.16
CA THR A 23 -1.83 -24.65 -5.97
C THR A 23 -3.16 -24.18 -5.44
N PHE A 24 -3.47 -22.89 -5.63
CA PHE A 24 -4.73 -22.30 -5.18
C PHE A 24 -5.42 -21.55 -6.30
N GLU A 25 -6.75 -21.67 -6.32
CA GLU A 25 -7.64 -20.93 -7.20
C GLU A 25 -8.49 -19.96 -6.37
N TYR A 26 -8.69 -18.74 -6.89
CA TYR A 26 -9.50 -17.71 -6.28
C TYR A 26 -10.74 -17.46 -7.13
N SER A 27 -11.91 -17.31 -6.51
CA SER A 27 -13.17 -17.08 -7.21
C SER A 27 -14.15 -16.24 -6.39
N ASP A 28 -15.24 -15.81 -7.03
CA ASP A 28 -16.45 -15.28 -6.42
C ASP A 28 -16.24 -14.05 -5.53
N ILE A 29 -15.45 -13.05 -5.98
CA ILE A 29 -15.31 -11.80 -5.22
C ILE A 29 -16.67 -11.09 -5.11
N LYS A 30 -17.01 -10.66 -3.89
CA LYS A 30 -18.21 -9.89 -3.56
C LYS A 30 -17.88 -8.81 -2.55
N LEU A 31 -18.47 -7.65 -2.73
CA LEU A 31 -18.47 -6.56 -1.75
C LEU A 31 -19.84 -6.49 -1.08
N SER A 32 -19.89 -6.14 0.20
CA SER A 32 -21.15 -5.93 0.92
C SER A 32 -21.94 -4.71 0.39
N ALA A 33 -21.26 -3.78 -0.28
CA ALA A 33 -21.82 -2.63 -1.00
C ALA A 33 -20.86 -2.17 -2.10
N ASP A 34 -21.39 -1.59 -3.17
CA ASP A 34 -20.64 -0.95 -4.28
C ASP A 34 -20.43 0.56 -4.07
N LYS A 35 -21.17 1.15 -3.13
CA LYS A 35 -21.05 2.54 -2.68
C LYS A 35 -21.18 2.63 -1.17
N ILE A 36 -20.26 3.37 -0.52
CA ILE A 36 -20.24 3.59 0.93
C ILE A 36 -19.84 5.04 1.24
N LYS A 37 -20.09 5.47 2.48
CA LYS A 37 -19.46 6.64 3.07
C LYS A 37 -18.12 6.26 3.73
N ASP A 38 -17.24 7.22 3.92
CA ASP A 38 -15.95 7.01 4.58
C ASP A 38 -16.08 6.61 6.07
N THR A 39 -17.26 6.75 6.65
CA THR A 39 -17.61 6.29 8.01
C THR A 39 -18.04 4.82 8.07
N ASP A 40 -18.33 4.22 6.95
CA ASP A 40 -18.83 2.85 6.86
C ASP A 40 -17.68 1.83 6.77
N THR A 41 -18.04 0.56 6.93
CA THR A 41 -17.14 -0.57 6.72
C THR A 41 -17.70 -1.42 5.59
N VAL A 42 -16.84 -1.83 4.65
CA VAL A 42 -17.20 -2.78 3.60
C VAL A 42 -16.54 -4.13 3.86
N THR A 43 -17.31 -5.20 3.68
CA THR A 43 -16.80 -6.56 3.73
C THR A 43 -16.48 -7.04 2.31
N VAL A 44 -15.25 -7.51 2.13
CA VAL A 44 -14.77 -8.18 0.92
C VAL A 44 -14.81 -9.68 1.16
N SER A 45 -15.61 -10.41 0.39
CA SER A 45 -15.71 -11.88 0.47
C SER A 45 -15.31 -12.51 -0.85
N PHE A 46 -14.60 -13.62 -0.79
CA PHE A 46 -14.16 -14.40 -1.95
C PHE A 46 -13.88 -15.84 -1.53
N LYS A 47 -13.74 -16.74 -2.49
CA LYS A 47 -13.39 -18.13 -2.22
C LYS A 47 -11.96 -18.44 -2.60
N ILE A 48 -11.34 -19.36 -1.84
CA ILE A 48 -10.05 -19.96 -2.15
C ILE A 48 -10.20 -21.46 -2.13
N LYS A 49 -9.77 -22.13 -3.19
CA LYS A 49 -9.75 -23.58 -3.32
C LYS A 49 -8.31 -24.07 -3.46
N ASN A 50 -7.95 -25.08 -2.69
CA ASN A 50 -6.73 -25.85 -2.92
C ASN A 50 -6.97 -26.81 -4.09
N THR A 51 -6.29 -26.58 -5.22
CA THR A 51 -6.45 -27.36 -6.46
C THR A 51 -5.39 -28.46 -6.63
N GLY A 52 -4.46 -28.57 -5.68
CA GLY A 52 -3.45 -29.63 -5.70
C GLY A 52 -3.81 -30.82 -4.81
N ASP A 53 -2.89 -31.78 -4.73
CA ASP A 53 -3.08 -33.07 -4.08
C ASP A 53 -2.60 -33.13 -2.64
N VAL A 54 -2.02 -32.03 -2.11
CA VAL A 54 -1.49 -31.96 -0.74
C VAL A 54 -2.10 -30.78 0.00
N ASP A 55 -2.19 -30.91 1.33
CA ASP A 55 -2.64 -29.85 2.20
C ASP A 55 -1.68 -28.66 2.14
N GLY A 56 -2.21 -27.44 2.25
CA GLY A 56 -1.38 -26.24 2.23
C GLY A 56 -2.07 -25.04 2.84
N ALA A 57 -1.32 -23.95 2.99
CA ALA A 57 -1.86 -22.68 3.43
C ALA A 57 -1.55 -21.59 2.42
N GLU A 58 -2.55 -20.75 2.16
CA GLU A 58 -2.45 -19.58 1.31
C GLU A 58 -2.59 -18.31 2.15
N ILE A 59 -1.91 -17.23 1.77
CA ILE A 59 -2.08 -15.92 2.36
C ILE A 59 -2.77 -15.02 1.34
N ALA A 60 -4.08 -14.89 1.49
CA ALA A 60 -4.86 -13.95 0.71
C ALA A 60 -4.56 -12.51 1.14
N GLN A 61 -4.19 -11.65 0.21
CA GLN A 61 -3.82 -10.26 0.41
C GLN A 61 -4.87 -9.37 -0.28
N VAL A 62 -5.39 -8.37 0.44
CA VAL A 62 -6.35 -7.40 -0.10
C VAL A 62 -5.67 -6.05 -0.18
N TYR A 63 -5.50 -5.56 -1.39
CA TYR A 63 -4.97 -4.24 -1.70
C TYR A 63 -6.11 -3.31 -2.09
N VAL A 64 -5.91 -2.03 -1.83
CA VAL A 64 -6.79 -0.94 -2.27
C VAL A 64 -5.99 0.02 -3.11
N ALA A 65 -6.49 0.34 -4.29
CA ALA A 65 -5.95 1.34 -5.20
C ALA A 65 -6.96 2.49 -5.34
N ASP A 66 -6.48 3.71 -5.17
CA ASP A 66 -7.24 4.93 -5.47
C ASP A 66 -7.08 5.22 -6.96
N LYS A 67 -8.20 5.30 -7.69
CA LYS A 67 -8.16 5.48 -9.15
C LYS A 67 -7.77 6.89 -9.57
N GLU A 68 -8.16 7.89 -8.79
CA GLU A 68 -7.95 9.31 -9.10
C GLU A 68 -7.62 10.11 -7.84
N SER A 69 -6.40 9.97 -7.33
CA SER A 69 -5.96 10.72 -6.15
C SER A 69 -5.36 12.08 -6.51
N THR A 70 -5.74 13.12 -5.80
CA THR A 70 -5.15 14.46 -5.92
C THR A 70 -3.73 14.48 -5.34
N ILE A 71 -3.52 13.84 -4.19
CA ILE A 71 -2.19 13.65 -3.61
C ILE A 71 -1.51 12.42 -4.22
N TYR A 72 -0.18 12.43 -4.34
CA TYR A 72 0.55 11.23 -4.72
C TYR A 72 0.29 10.10 -3.73
N ARG A 73 -0.17 8.97 -4.25
CA ARG A 73 -0.32 7.70 -3.51
C ARG A 73 0.35 6.56 -4.27
N PRO A 74 0.81 5.51 -3.58
CA PRO A 74 1.21 4.28 -4.24
C PRO A 74 0.07 3.73 -5.12
N VAL A 75 0.41 3.08 -6.23
CA VAL A 75 -0.57 2.49 -7.15
C VAL A 75 -1.54 1.52 -6.48
N LYS A 76 -1.14 0.94 -5.35
CA LYS A 76 -1.98 0.14 -4.45
C LYS A 76 -1.34 0.00 -3.08
N GLU A 77 -2.15 -0.27 -2.07
CA GLU A 77 -1.70 -0.44 -0.69
C GLU A 77 -2.34 -1.67 -0.05
N LEU A 78 -1.54 -2.53 0.60
CA LEU A 78 -2.06 -3.66 1.37
C LEU A 78 -2.88 -3.14 2.57
N ARG A 79 -4.15 -3.53 2.63
CA ARG A 79 -5.08 -3.06 3.67
C ARG A 79 -5.61 -4.17 4.57
N ALA A 80 -5.66 -5.40 4.05
CA ALA A 80 -6.01 -6.57 4.85
C ALA A 80 -5.31 -7.82 4.30
N PHE A 81 -5.14 -8.83 5.14
CA PHE A 81 -4.67 -10.15 4.73
C PHE A 81 -5.18 -11.24 5.68
N LYS A 82 -5.24 -12.47 5.18
CA LYS A 82 -5.61 -13.64 5.98
C LYS A 82 -4.86 -14.88 5.51
N LYS A 83 -4.25 -15.59 6.45
CA LYS A 83 -3.70 -16.92 6.19
C LYS A 83 -4.81 -17.95 6.33
N VAL A 84 -4.99 -18.78 5.30
CA VAL A 84 -6.06 -19.80 5.23
C VAL A 84 -5.40 -21.14 4.98
N PHE A 85 -5.63 -22.10 5.88
CA PHE A 85 -5.22 -23.49 5.70
C PHE A 85 -6.34 -24.26 4.97
N LEU A 86 -5.96 -25.03 3.95
CA LEU A 86 -6.86 -25.80 3.09
C LEU A 86 -6.32 -27.21 2.89
N LYS A 87 -7.14 -28.20 3.13
CA LYS A 87 -6.85 -29.58 2.72
C LYS A 87 -6.83 -29.70 1.20
N ALA A 88 -6.21 -30.75 0.67
CA ALA A 88 -6.28 -31.06 -0.76
C ALA A 88 -7.72 -31.08 -1.24
N GLY A 89 -8.05 -30.34 -2.29
CA GLY A 89 -9.38 -30.19 -2.85
C GLY A 89 -10.38 -29.32 -2.05
N GLU A 90 -10.02 -28.85 -0.85
CA GLU A 90 -10.90 -28.04 -0.01
C GLU A 90 -11.07 -26.62 -0.55
N GLU A 91 -12.30 -26.10 -0.46
CA GLU A 91 -12.64 -24.70 -0.74
C GLU A 91 -13.14 -24.02 0.53
N LYS A 92 -12.72 -22.78 0.77
CA LYS A 92 -13.20 -21.95 1.88
C LYS A 92 -13.55 -20.56 1.41
N GLU A 93 -14.59 -19.99 2.00
CA GLU A 93 -14.90 -18.58 1.89
C GLU A 93 -14.05 -17.78 2.88
N VAL A 94 -13.50 -16.68 2.39
CA VAL A 94 -12.70 -15.72 3.15
C VAL A 94 -13.43 -14.39 3.13
N SER A 95 -13.60 -13.80 4.31
CA SER A 95 -14.18 -12.47 4.46
C SER A 95 -13.23 -11.59 5.26
N LEU A 96 -13.04 -10.34 4.79
CA LEU A 96 -12.18 -9.32 5.38
C LEU A 96 -12.90 -7.99 5.39
N GLU A 97 -12.76 -7.23 6.47
CA GLU A 97 -13.37 -5.92 6.62
C GLU A 97 -12.38 -4.81 6.26
N LEU A 98 -12.86 -3.82 5.52
CA LEU A 98 -12.15 -2.61 5.16
C LEU A 98 -12.90 -1.41 5.74
N SER A 99 -12.30 -0.73 6.70
CA SER A 99 -12.81 0.50 7.32
C SER A 99 -12.25 1.75 6.65
N LYS A 100 -12.61 2.94 7.11
CA LYS A 100 -12.10 4.24 6.67
C LYS A 100 -10.59 4.22 6.37
N ARG A 101 -9.79 3.61 7.26
CA ARG A 101 -8.32 3.56 7.13
C ARG A 101 -7.83 2.80 5.89
N ALA A 102 -8.67 1.94 5.31
CA ALA A 102 -8.30 1.25 4.08
C ALA A 102 -8.27 2.18 2.86
N PHE A 103 -9.05 3.25 2.87
CA PHE A 103 -9.19 4.21 1.78
C PHE A 103 -8.45 5.53 2.04
N ALA A 104 -8.18 5.84 3.31
CA ALA A 104 -7.67 7.13 3.75
C ALA A 104 -6.16 7.31 3.51
N PHE A 105 -5.76 8.56 3.36
CA PHE A 105 -4.41 9.08 3.56
C PHE A 105 -4.42 10.12 4.69
N TYR A 106 -3.24 10.46 5.23
CA TYR A 106 -3.13 11.51 6.25
C TYR A 106 -3.09 12.88 5.56
N ASN A 107 -4.08 13.72 5.83
CA ASN A 107 -4.16 15.08 5.30
C ASN A 107 -3.60 16.07 6.32
N VAL A 108 -2.47 16.67 6.00
CA VAL A 108 -1.76 17.63 6.87
C VAL A 108 -2.55 18.92 7.11
N ASN A 109 -3.46 19.28 6.21
CA ASN A 109 -4.25 20.49 6.35
C ASN A 109 -5.30 20.41 7.47
N ILE A 110 -5.77 19.19 7.76
CA ILE A 110 -6.76 18.94 8.83
C ILE A 110 -6.18 18.14 10.00
N ASN A 111 -4.91 17.72 9.89
CA ASN A 111 -4.21 16.87 10.87
C ASN A 111 -4.97 15.58 11.18
N ASP A 112 -5.59 14.94 10.18
CA ASP A 112 -6.37 13.73 10.35
C ASP A 112 -6.37 12.85 9.09
N TRP A 113 -6.90 11.63 9.23
CA TRP A 113 -7.10 10.70 8.15
C TRP A 113 -8.32 11.09 7.31
N PHE A 114 -8.06 11.32 6.03
CA PHE A 114 -9.03 11.81 5.07
C PHE A 114 -9.19 10.83 3.92
N VAL A 115 -10.42 10.62 3.46
CA VAL A 115 -10.76 9.90 2.25
C VAL A 115 -11.19 10.91 1.20
N GLU A 116 -10.54 10.94 0.06
CA GLU A 116 -11.00 11.71 -1.09
C GLU A 116 -12.18 10.97 -1.73
N THR A 117 -13.26 11.68 -2.01
CA THR A 117 -14.42 11.07 -2.68
C THR A 117 -14.02 10.60 -4.07
N GLY A 118 -14.26 9.32 -4.36
CA GLY A 118 -13.90 8.76 -5.66
C GLY A 118 -14.09 7.26 -5.75
N ASP A 119 -13.60 6.71 -6.86
CA ASP A 119 -13.65 5.28 -7.14
C ASP A 119 -12.33 4.61 -6.73
N PHE A 120 -12.48 3.51 -6.03
CA PHE A 120 -11.37 2.67 -5.59
C PHE A 120 -11.49 1.29 -6.20
N GLU A 121 -10.34 0.67 -6.47
CA GLU A 121 -10.25 -0.73 -6.85
C GLU A 121 -9.80 -1.56 -5.65
N ILE A 122 -10.53 -2.63 -5.36
CA ILE A 122 -10.17 -3.65 -4.37
C ILE A 122 -9.59 -4.82 -5.12
N ILE A 123 -8.34 -5.20 -4.78
CA ILE A 123 -7.57 -6.23 -5.46
C ILE A 123 -7.26 -7.34 -4.47
N VAL A 124 -7.79 -8.54 -4.72
CA VAL A 124 -7.41 -9.75 -4.00
C VAL A 124 -6.26 -10.41 -4.74
N ALA A 125 -5.18 -10.70 -4.04
CA ALA A 125 -3.92 -11.15 -4.65
C ALA A 125 -3.20 -12.18 -3.79
N ALA A 126 -2.35 -13.00 -4.43
CA ALA A 126 -1.41 -13.89 -3.77
C ALA A 126 -0.07 -13.20 -3.46
N SER A 127 0.25 -12.12 -4.17
CA SER A 127 1.37 -11.20 -3.90
C SER A 127 1.07 -9.81 -4.47
N SER A 128 1.94 -8.82 -4.23
CA SER A 128 1.74 -7.49 -4.80
C SER A 128 1.70 -7.45 -6.34
N ARG A 129 2.23 -8.46 -7.01
CA ARG A 129 2.26 -8.58 -8.48
C ARG A 129 1.53 -9.81 -9.03
N ASP A 130 0.74 -10.46 -8.19
CA ASP A 130 -0.09 -11.62 -8.60
C ASP A 130 -1.56 -11.38 -8.21
N PRO A 131 -2.25 -10.44 -8.89
CA PRO A 131 -3.66 -10.19 -8.68
C PRO A 131 -4.49 -11.38 -9.16
N LYS A 132 -5.50 -11.76 -8.38
CA LYS A 132 -6.40 -12.88 -8.69
C LYS A 132 -7.81 -12.41 -9.00
N LEU A 133 -8.34 -11.47 -8.20
CA LEU A 133 -9.70 -10.94 -8.36
C LEU A 133 -9.70 -9.44 -8.13
N THR A 134 -10.60 -8.72 -8.80
CA THR A 134 -10.79 -7.28 -8.61
C THR A 134 -12.27 -6.93 -8.49
N ALA A 135 -12.55 -5.87 -7.76
CA ALA A 135 -13.87 -5.26 -7.66
C ALA A 135 -13.73 -3.75 -7.46
N GLU A 136 -14.72 -3.00 -7.93
CA GLU A 136 -14.75 -1.53 -7.79
C GLU A 136 -15.70 -1.12 -6.67
N ILE A 137 -15.37 -0.02 -5.98
CA ILE A 137 -16.21 0.59 -4.95
C ILE A 137 -16.09 2.11 -5.03
N ASN A 138 -17.21 2.79 -4.90
CA ASN A 138 -17.25 4.24 -4.74
C ASN A 138 -17.30 4.61 -3.25
N VAL A 139 -16.41 5.49 -2.81
CA VAL A 139 -16.39 5.98 -1.42
C VAL A 139 -16.65 7.47 -1.42
N GLU A 140 -17.69 7.89 -0.67
CA GLU A 140 -18.07 9.28 -0.49
C GLU A 140 -17.51 9.79 0.84
N SER A 141 -16.69 10.86 0.79
CA SER A 141 -16.19 11.53 2.00
C SER A 141 -17.33 12.25 2.72
N THR A 142 -17.37 12.13 4.03
CA THR A 142 -18.28 12.92 4.88
C THR A 142 -17.66 14.24 5.36
N VAL A 143 -16.38 14.47 5.01
CA VAL A 143 -15.62 15.65 5.38
C VAL A 143 -15.26 16.42 4.11
N ASP A 144 -15.53 17.72 4.09
CA ASP A 144 -15.03 18.62 3.06
C ASP A 144 -13.69 19.21 3.51
N ALA A 145 -12.61 18.85 2.80
CA ALA A 145 -11.28 19.32 3.13
C ALA A 145 -10.45 19.53 1.87
N GLN A 146 -9.63 20.56 1.88
CA GLN A 146 -8.67 20.79 0.80
C GLN A 146 -7.55 19.72 0.85
N VAL A 147 -7.27 19.17 -0.33
CA VAL A 147 -6.16 18.23 -0.53
C VAL A 147 -5.01 18.97 -1.20
N PRO A 148 -3.77 18.84 -0.68
CA PRO A 148 -2.60 19.41 -1.35
C PRO A 148 -2.41 18.80 -2.74
N ASP A 149 -2.31 19.64 -3.77
CA ASP A 149 -2.05 19.22 -5.15
C ASP A 149 -0.64 19.63 -5.58
N TYR A 150 0.23 18.66 -5.73
CA TYR A 150 1.63 18.86 -6.12
C TYR A 150 1.92 18.53 -7.59
N ARG A 151 0.88 18.26 -8.42
CA ARG A 151 1.07 17.87 -9.84
C ARG A 151 1.86 18.89 -10.66
N GLN A 152 1.78 20.17 -10.31
CA GLN A 152 2.55 21.23 -10.99
C GLN A 152 3.92 21.49 -10.35
N THR A 153 4.04 21.39 -9.03
CA THR A 153 5.26 21.75 -8.27
C THR A 153 6.20 20.59 -8.06
N ALA A 154 5.69 19.35 -8.08
CA ALA A 154 6.46 18.11 -7.94
C ALA A 154 5.98 17.03 -8.92
N PRO A 155 6.02 17.29 -10.25
CA PRO A 155 5.41 16.42 -11.26
C PRO A 155 5.97 15.00 -11.30
N ASN A 156 7.24 14.80 -10.89
CA ASN A 156 7.86 13.47 -10.93
C ASN A 156 7.21 12.48 -9.96
N TYR A 157 6.59 12.94 -8.87
CA TYR A 157 5.79 12.06 -8.01
C TYR A 157 4.63 11.40 -8.75
N TYR A 158 4.06 12.05 -9.77
CA TYR A 158 2.90 11.56 -10.50
C TYR A 158 3.25 10.87 -11.82
N ASN A 159 4.31 11.33 -12.49
CA ASN A 159 4.60 10.93 -13.87
C ASN A 159 5.89 10.12 -14.01
N ASN A 160 6.81 10.20 -13.03
CA ASN A 160 8.15 9.63 -13.15
C ASN A 160 8.76 9.29 -11.78
N VAL A 161 8.06 8.48 -11.02
CA VAL A 161 8.40 8.13 -9.62
C VAL A 161 9.84 7.58 -9.47
N ALA A 162 10.37 6.95 -10.52
CA ALA A 162 11.75 6.45 -10.52
C ALA A 162 12.81 7.58 -10.50
N ASN A 163 12.44 8.81 -10.87
CA ASN A 163 13.35 9.95 -11.02
C ASN A 163 12.88 11.18 -10.22
N ILE A 164 12.30 10.97 -9.03
CA ILE A 164 11.96 12.06 -8.10
C ILE A 164 13.25 12.84 -7.78
N THR A 165 13.23 14.16 -7.99
CA THR A 165 14.36 15.05 -7.74
C THR A 165 14.35 15.60 -6.32
N ARG A 166 15.44 16.23 -5.91
CA ARG A 166 15.50 16.96 -4.63
C ARG A 166 14.52 18.14 -4.59
N ASP A 167 14.29 18.79 -5.73
CA ASP A 167 13.36 19.91 -5.84
C ASP A 167 11.92 19.46 -5.73
N ASP A 168 11.53 18.32 -6.34
CA ASP A 168 10.22 17.69 -6.13
C ASP A 168 10.01 17.35 -4.64
N PHE A 169 11.03 16.78 -3.99
CA PHE A 169 10.95 16.46 -2.57
C PHE A 169 10.78 17.72 -1.73
N ALA A 170 11.55 18.78 -1.99
CA ALA A 170 11.44 20.05 -1.28
C ALA A 170 10.08 20.70 -1.47
N ALA A 171 9.50 20.61 -2.68
CA ALA A 171 8.17 21.15 -2.96
C ALA A 171 7.05 20.45 -2.14
N VAL A 172 7.19 19.16 -1.86
CA VAL A 172 6.22 18.37 -1.07
C VAL A 172 6.49 18.50 0.44
N TYR A 173 7.76 18.44 0.86
CA TYR A 173 8.17 18.45 2.26
C TYR A 173 8.22 19.86 2.86
N GLY A 174 8.40 20.89 2.01
CA GLY A 174 8.52 22.30 2.41
C GLY A 174 9.97 22.82 2.45
N GLU A 175 10.92 21.93 2.68
CA GLU A 175 12.35 22.25 2.69
C GLU A 175 13.20 21.05 2.30
N LEU A 176 14.45 21.27 1.90
CA LEU A 176 15.40 20.18 1.74
C LEU A 176 15.91 19.76 3.11
N PRO A 177 15.99 18.44 3.39
CA PRO A 177 16.66 17.96 4.58
C PRO A 177 18.06 18.52 4.64
N ASN A 178 18.44 19.10 5.78
CA ASN A 178 19.78 19.65 5.94
C ASN A 178 20.81 18.50 5.76
N PRO A 179 21.69 18.59 4.76
CA PRO A 179 22.71 17.56 4.57
C PRO A 179 23.85 17.69 5.60
N GLU A 180 23.85 18.73 6.45
CA GLU A 180 24.85 18.88 7.49
C GLU A 180 24.73 17.74 8.50
N ILE A 181 25.70 16.86 8.44
CA ILE A 181 25.85 15.78 9.41
C ILE A 181 26.23 16.43 10.74
N ASP A 182 25.35 16.33 11.72
CA ASP A 182 25.69 16.76 13.08
C ASP A 182 26.79 15.85 13.65
N THR A 183 28.04 16.30 13.53
CA THR A 183 29.20 15.57 14.04
C THR A 183 29.22 15.42 15.57
N ASN A 184 28.33 16.11 16.27
CA ASN A 184 28.17 16.05 17.72
C ASN A 184 27.00 15.14 18.13
N LYS A 185 26.21 14.67 17.16
CA LYS A 185 25.08 13.75 17.41
C LYS A 185 25.59 12.50 18.14
N LYS A 186 24.96 12.14 19.25
CA LYS A 186 25.24 10.87 19.91
C LYS A 186 24.76 9.73 19.03
N ILE A 187 25.56 8.70 18.94
CA ILE A 187 25.17 7.45 18.27
C ILE A 187 24.05 6.82 19.10
N ASP A 188 22.91 6.57 18.45
CA ASP A 188 21.73 5.91 19.01
C ASP A 188 21.30 4.70 18.15
N LEU A 189 20.22 4.05 18.53
CA LEU A 189 19.69 2.88 17.82
C LEU A 189 19.18 3.20 16.39
N TYR A 190 19.01 4.46 16.05
CA TYR A 190 18.53 4.92 14.75
C TYR A 190 19.67 5.40 13.83
N CYS A 191 20.90 5.42 14.33
CA CYS A 191 22.06 5.78 13.54
C CYS A 191 22.50 4.59 12.68
N CYS A 192 22.70 4.84 11.38
CA CYS A 192 23.35 3.86 10.52
C CYS A 192 24.89 3.96 10.65
N LEU A 193 25.61 2.95 10.13
CA LEU A 193 27.08 2.93 10.14
C LEU A 193 27.69 4.15 9.42
N ASN A 194 27.00 4.67 8.41
CA ASN A 194 27.46 5.89 7.71
C ASN A 194 27.35 7.12 8.60
N ASP A 195 26.32 7.24 9.45
CA ASP A 195 26.20 8.34 10.41
C ASP A 195 27.30 8.27 11.46
N ALA A 196 27.62 7.06 11.95
CA ALA A 196 28.71 6.86 12.90
C ALA A 196 30.07 7.29 12.35
N ARG A 197 30.32 7.10 11.04
CA ARG A 197 31.56 7.49 10.37
C ARG A 197 31.87 8.98 10.48
N HIS A 198 30.86 9.82 10.58
CA HIS A 198 30.99 11.28 10.64
C HIS A 198 31.04 11.83 12.08
N THR A 199 30.93 10.99 13.07
CA THR A 199 31.07 11.40 14.48
C THR A 199 32.54 11.43 14.91
N LYS A 200 32.87 12.22 15.94
CA LYS A 200 34.23 12.32 16.50
C LYS A 200 34.85 10.97 16.89
N TRP A 201 34.04 9.93 17.05
CA TRP A 201 34.42 8.60 17.49
C TRP A 201 34.51 7.55 16.38
N GLY A 202 33.85 7.78 15.26
CA GLY A 202 33.79 6.82 14.14
C GLY A 202 34.80 7.06 13.02
N GLY A 203 35.55 8.13 13.08
CA GLY A 203 36.47 8.57 12.02
C GLY A 203 37.95 8.18 12.22
N LYS A 204 38.24 7.16 13.04
CA LYS A 204 39.59 6.59 13.23
C LYS A 204 39.68 5.20 12.67
#